data_2b2dea85d0485098c9e2ab5515ff7fc7
#
_entry.id   2b2dea85d0485098c9e2ab5515ff7fc7
#
_cell.length_a   1.000
_cell.length_b   1.000
_cell.length_c   1.000
_cell.angle_alpha   90.00
_cell.angle_beta   90.00
_cell.angle_gamma   90.00
#
_symmetry.space_group_name_H-M   'P 1'
#
loop_
_entity.id
_entity.type
_entity.pdbx_description
1 polymer ?
#
loop_
_entity_poly.entity_id
_entity_poly.type
_entity_poly.pdbx_seq_one_letter_code
_entity_poly.pdbx_strand_id
1 'polypeptide(L)'
;MTILETRDLVYSYPDGTIALDNVSVRIDLGKKIAFVGRNGSGKSTLFLTLNGTLVPKKGEVLFHGKPVKYDAKSLRELRKNVGIVFQNSDDQLFAPSIYQDVAFGPTNLGYSKEKINSVVQSTLDYVGLNPLKKKPPHHLSGGQKKRVAIAGIVAMEPEVIILDEPLSNLDPVGADEVMDLLNELNYFGKTIIISTHDVDLAYRWADYVFIMTNHQMIGEGIPEDIFRNEELLQKAYLRKPQILEVHEELRRRSLVKANGCPKDIPGLVRILKEPELMWVKVSPDVKVGDSVNLGLLHGEFALTYPMEAVNGRVLHIHEDCMAIVELSRHYVRAGSIMIYDTDHHDAGFLELFIAHGDVDTVGAMGKRSKLIAERDNIHLDITSGVIDRSILNALCGQRCLIITHGGMIYHAFERITQYIEESGINIHVDIINENGDISTLATACTGQVSCVQSSEEHSV
;
A
#
# COMPACT_ATOMS: atom_id res chain seq x y z
N MET A 1 -11.61 15.63 9.33
CA MET A 1 -12.85 15.56 10.18
C MET A 1 -12.71 14.38 11.12
N THR A 2 -12.79 14.64 12.43
CA THR A 2 -12.60 13.59 13.44
C THR A 2 -13.81 12.69 13.52
N ILE A 3 -13.61 11.38 13.41
CA ILE A 3 -14.67 10.37 13.48
C ILE A 3 -14.74 9.71 14.86
N LEU A 4 -13.58 9.36 15.43
CA LEU A 4 -13.45 8.80 16.78
C LEU A 4 -12.48 9.65 17.60
N GLU A 5 -12.82 9.89 18.85
CA GLU A 5 -11.96 10.61 19.80
C GLU A 5 -12.09 9.94 21.18
N THR A 6 -11.00 9.91 21.92
CA THR A 6 -11.02 9.55 23.33
C THR A 6 -10.40 10.67 24.16
N ARG A 7 -10.90 10.85 25.36
CA ARG A 7 -10.39 11.84 26.31
C ARG A 7 -10.13 11.17 27.65
N ASP A 8 -8.89 11.19 28.07
CA ASP A 8 -8.40 10.75 29.39
C ASP A 8 -8.93 9.38 29.82
N LEU A 9 -8.96 8.42 28.84
CA LEU A 9 -9.49 7.08 29.11
C LEU A 9 -8.66 6.34 30.16
N VAL A 10 -9.36 5.85 31.18
CA VAL A 10 -8.82 4.91 32.16
C VAL A 10 -9.68 3.64 32.16
N TYR A 11 -9.02 2.52 31.97
CA TYR A 11 -9.67 1.21 32.09
C TYR A 11 -8.82 0.24 32.88
N SER A 12 -9.44 -0.50 33.78
CA SER A 12 -8.81 -1.64 34.45
C SER A 12 -9.78 -2.80 34.51
N TYR A 13 -9.23 -4.00 34.37
CA TYR A 13 -9.97 -5.26 34.45
C TYR A 13 -10.48 -5.51 35.88
N PRO A 14 -11.40 -6.48 36.09
CA PRO A 14 -11.94 -6.78 37.42
C PRO A 14 -10.90 -7.24 38.44
N ASP A 15 -9.79 -7.83 37.97
CA ASP A 15 -8.64 -8.24 38.79
C ASP A 15 -7.74 -7.08 39.26
N GLY A 16 -8.08 -5.84 38.87
CA GLY A 16 -7.32 -4.63 39.20
C GLY A 16 -6.22 -4.27 38.20
N THR A 17 -5.95 -5.10 37.20
CA THR A 17 -4.94 -4.84 36.16
C THR A 17 -5.33 -3.60 35.35
N ILE A 18 -4.49 -2.56 35.39
CA ILE A 18 -4.66 -1.36 34.55
C ILE A 18 -4.29 -1.70 33.11
N ALA A 19 -5.18 -1.39 32.18
CA ALA A 19 -4.97 -1.64 30.76
C ALA A 19 -4.96 -0.36 29.90
N LEU A 20 -5.60 0.71 30.38
CA LEU A 20 -5.52 2.05 29.82
C LEU A 20 -5.32 3.04 30.96
N ASP A 21 -4.35 3.93 30.81
CA ASP A 21 -4.01 4.96 31.78
C ASP A 21 -3.90 6.32 31.08
N ASN A 22 -4.93 7.13 31.21
CA ASN A 22 -5.02 8.48 30.65
C ASN A 22 -4.79 8.54 29.13
N VAL A 23 -5.48 7.67 28.37
CA VAL A 23 -5.31 7.55 26.91
C VAL A 23 -6.26 8.49 26.18
N SER A 24 -5.69 9.46 25.47
CA SER A 24 -6.40 10.37 24.58
C SER A 24 -5.92 10.20 23.15
N VAL A 25 -6.84 9.97 22.20
CA VAL A 25 -6.53 9.82 20.77
C VAL A 25 -7.57 10.55 19.93
N ARG A 26 -7.17 11.02 18.76
CA ARG A 26 -8.05 11.62 17.77
C ARG A 26 -7.84 10.96 16.41
N ILE A 27 -8.88 10.40 15.84
CA ILE A 27 -8.87 9.63 14.60
C ILE A 27 -9.73 10.33 13.57
N ASP A 28 -9.14 10.67 12.44
CA ASP A 28 -9.84 11.33 11.34
C ASP A 28 -10.45 10.32 10.35
N LEU A 29 -11.55 10.75 9.73
CA LEU A 29 -12.30 9.97 8.74
C LEU A 29 -11.44 9.68 7.49
N GLY A 30 -11.58 8.47 6.95
CA GLY A 30 -10.95 8.04 5.70
C GLY A 30 -9.44 7.82 5.77
N LYS A 31 -8.86 7.76 6.98
CA LYS A 31 -7.43 7.56 7.19
C LYS A 31 -7.07 6.12 7.49
N LYS A 32 -5.84 5.75 7.14
CA LYS A 32 -5.17 4.51 7.56
C LYS A 32 -4.38 4.78 8.83
N ILE A 33 -4.81 4.20 9.93
CA ILE A 33 -4.24 4.44 11.27
C ILE A 33 -3.55 3.18 11.78
N ALA A 34 -2.34 3.29 12.27
CA ALA A 34 -1.63 2.21 12.94
C ALA A 34 -1.38 2.52 14.43
N PHE A 35 -1.82 1.63 15.30
CA PHE A 35 -1.43 1.60 16.70
C PHE A 35 -0.26 0.64 16.87
N VAL A 36 0.92 1.18 17.20
CA VAL A 36 2.15 0.42 17.31
C VAL A 36 2.59 0.32 18.77
N GLY A 37 3.02 -0.86 19.17
CA GLY A 37 3.48 -1.11 20.52
C GLY A 37 3.59 -2.60 20.83
N ARG A 38 4.31 -2.94 21.89
CA ARG A 38 4.50 -4.33 22.33
C ARG A 38 3.17 -5.00 22.74
N ASN A 39 3.17 -6.31 22.77
CA ASN A 39 2.05 -7.07 23.33
C ASN A 39 1.85 -6.70 24.80
N GLY A 40 0.59 -6.55 25.22
CA GLY A 40 0.23 -6.09 26.55
C GLY A 40 0.29 -4.56 26.75
N SER A 41 0.56 -3.74 25.73
CA SER A 41 0.57 -2.27 25.89
C SER A 41 -0.82 -1.64 26.03
N GLY A 42 -1.91 -2.39 25.82
CA GLY A 42 -3.30 -1.92 25.96
C GLY A 42 -4.05 -1.71 24.64
N LYS A 43 -3.45 -1.97 23.46
CA LYS A 43 -4.05 -1.73 22.13
C LYS A 43 -5.41 -2.41 21.97
N SER A 44 -5.49 -3.72 22.22
CA SER A 44 -6.75 -4.47 22.12
C SER A 44 -7.83 -3.95 23.07
N THR A 45 -7.42 -3.56 24.29
CA THR A 45 -8.34 -2.95 25.26
C THR A 45 -8.86 -1.60 24.78
N LEU A 46 -8.01 -0.77 24.18
CA LEU A 46 -8.42 0.49 23.56
C LEU A 46 -9.43 0.23 22.44
N PHE A 47 -9.17 -0.73 21.55
CA PHE A 47 -10.06 -1.08 20.45
C PHE A 47 -11.45 -1.56 20.93
N LEU A 48 -11.48 -2.38 21.96
CA LEU A 48 -12.74 -2.83 22.60
C LEU A 48 -13.48 -1.66 23.28
N THR A 49 -12.75 -0.66 23.76
CA THR A 49 -13.36 0.53 24.34
C THR A 49 -13.92 1.45 23.25
N LEU A 50 -13.20 1.62 22.13
CA LEU A 50 -13.66 2.41 20.97
C LEU A 50 -14.93 1.83 20.33
N ASN A 51 -15.07 0.50 20.32
CA ASN A 51 -16.26 -0.20 19.81
C ASN A 51 -17.40 -0.29 20.85
N GLY A 52 -17.18 0.18 22.08
CA GLY A 52 -18.16 0.10 23.18
C GLY A 52 -18.38 -1.31 23.74
N THR A 53 -17.44 -2.23 23.51
CA THR A 53 -17.45 -3.56 24.16
C THR A 53 -17.01 -3.44 25.61
N LEU A 54 -16.04 -2.58 25.89
CA LEU A 54 -15.61 -2.23 27.24
C LEU A 54 -16.04 -0.80 27.56
N VAL A 55 -16.49 -0.60 28.81
CA VAL A 55 -16.89 0.70 29.32
C VAL A 55 -15.75 1.29 30.12
N PRO A 56 -15.21 2.47 29.78
CA PRO A 56 -14.12 3.07 30.54
C PRO A 56 -14.55 3.41 31.96
N LYS A 57 -13.61 3.33 32.91
CA LYS A 57 -13.85 3.72 34.31
C LYS A 57 -13.80 5.23 34.49
N LYS A 58 -12.96 5.92 33.67
CA LYS A 58 -12.86 7.38 33.59
C LYS A 58 -12.64 7.78 32.15
N GLY A 59 -12.88 9.06 31.87
CA GLY A 59 -12.80 9.61 30.52
C GLY A 59 -14.02 9.28 29.68
N GLU A 60 -13.97 9.62 28.41
CA GLU A 60 -15.07 9.42 27.48
C GLU A 60 -14.60 9.03 26.09
N VAL A 61 -15.43 8.29 25.36
CA VAL A 61 -15.30 8.01 23.94
C VAL A 61 -16.31 8.86 23.20
N LEU A 62 -15.87 9.53 22.12
CA LEU A 62 -16.75 10.31 21.26
C LEU A 62 -16.77 9.69 19.86
N PHE A 63 -17.97 9.59 19.29
CA PHE A 63 -18.18 9.20 17.89
C PHE A 63 -18.88 10.37 17.17
N HIS A 64 -18.29 10.87 16.07
CA HIS A 64 -18.72 12.11 15.40
C HIS A 64 -18.87 13.30 16.38
N GLY A 65 -17.94 13.43 17.33
CA GLY A 65 -17.94 14.50 18.34
C GLY A 65 -19.00 14.37 19.42
N LYS A 66 -19.79 13.28 19.45
CA LYS A 66 -20.83 13.04 20.46
C LYS A 66 -20.37 11.94 21.42
N PRO A 67 -20.49 12.14 22.75
CA PRO A 67 -20.16 11.11 23.72
C PRO A 67 -20.96 9.82 23.48
N VAL A 68 -20.29 8.70 23.52
CA VAL A 68 -20.90 7.37 23.40
C VAL A 68 -21.74 7.08 24.62
N LYS A 69 -23.00 6.65 24.39
CA LYS A 69 -23.88 6.15 25.43
C LYS A 69 -23.85 4.62 25.42
N TYR A 70 -23.87 4.03 26.62
CA TYR A 70 -23.72 2.59 26.81
C TYR A 70 -25.06 1.86 26.98
N ASP A 71 -26.18 2.46 26.56
CA ASP A 71 -27.45 1.76 26.42
C ASP A 71 -27.48 0.86 25.16
N ALA A 72 -28.35 -0.14 25.17
CA ALA A 72 -28.39 -1.16 24.11
C ALA A 72 -28.65 -0.59 22.70
N LYS A 73 -29.41 0.50 22.58
CA LYS A 73 -29.70 1.14 21.28
C LYS A 73 -28.51 1.90 20.78
N SER A 74 -27.86 2.68 21.61
CA SER A 74 -26.67 3.48 21.27
C SER A 74 -25.49 2.58 20.94
N LEU A 75 -25.28 1.50 21.69
CA LEU A 75 -24.23 0.52 21.41
C LEU A 75 -24.47 -0.24 20.09
N ARG A 76 -25.72 -0.55 19.74
CA ARG A 76 -26.05 -1.15 18.45
C ARG A 76 -25.68 -0.20 17.29
N GLU A 77 -26.00 1.08 17.42
CA GLU A 77 -25.65 2.09 16.41
C GLU A 77 -24.14 2.28 16.32
N LEU A 78 -23.43 2.36 17.45
CA LEU A 78 -21.97 2.45 17.46
C LEU A 78 -21.33 1.24 16.75
N ARG A 79 -21.71 0.00 17.11
CA ARG A 79 -21.15 -1.23 16.56
C ARG A 79 -21.50 -1.48 15.10
N LYS A 80 -22.57 -0.88 14.60
CA LYS A 80 -22.88 -0.83 13.17
C LYS A 80 -21.84 -0.01 12.43
N ASN A 81 -21.43 1.14 12.98
CA ASN A 81 -20.54 2.09 12.32
C ASN A 81 -19.04 1.86 12.65
N VAL A 82 -18.74 1.22 13.78
CA VAL A 82 -17.38 0.89 14.24
C VAL A 82 -17.25 -0.63 14.39
N GLY A 83 -16.87 -1.30 13.32
CA GLY A 83 -16.66 -2.73 13.31
C GLY A 83 -15.29 -3.11 13.85
N ILE A 84 -15.19 -4.28 14.50
CA ILE A 84 -13.92 -4.81 15.00
C ILE A 84 -13.68 -6.25 14.50
N VAL A 85 -12.46 -6.51 14.02
CA VAL A 85 -11.96 -7.82 13.65
C VAL A 85 -10.90 -8.22 14.67
N PHE A 86 -11.12 -9.33 15.36
CA PHE A 86 -10.21 -9.83 16.40
C PHE A 86 -8.94 -10.42 15.81
N GLN A 87 -7.89 -10.46 16.63
CA GLN A 87 -6.60 -11.04 16.27
C GLN A 87 -6.75 -12.49 15.80
N ASN A 88 -7.40 -13.33 16.60
CA ASN A 88 -7.70 -14.69 16.24
C ASN A 88 -9.10 -14.79 15.61
N SER A 89 -9.17 -15.16 14.34
CA SER A 89 -10.44 -15.29 13.63
C SER A 89 -11.32 -16.43 14.17
N ASP A 90 -10.74 -17.45 14.80
CA ASP A 90 -11.51 -18.55 15.39
C ASP A 90 -12.37 -18.09 16.58
N ASP A 91 -11.98 -17.02 17.27
CA ASP A 91 -12.77 -16.42 18.36
C ASP A 91 -13.97 -15.62 17.83
N GLN A 92 -14.00 -15.29 16.54
CA GLN A 92 -15.04 -14.50 15.91
C GLN A 92 -15.99 -15.32 15.04
N LEU A 93 -15.52 -16.44 14.46
CA LEU A 93 -16.27 -17.29 13.55
C LEU A 93 -16.89 -18.47 14.29
N PHE A 94 -18.22 -18.53 14.35
CA PHE A 94 -18.93 -19.53 15.17
C PHE A 94 -20.12 -20.19 14.46
N ALA A 95 -20.55 -19.69 13.30
CA ALA A 95 -21.73 -20.20 12.62
C ALA A 95 -21.44 -21.52 11.85
N PRO A 96 -22.46 -22.33 11.56
CA PRO A 96 -22.32 -23.57 10.79
C PRO A 96 -21.84 -23.39 9.35
N SER A 97 -21.94 -22.16 8.80
CA SER A 97 -21.48 -21.85 7.44
C SER A 97 -20.98 -20.42 7.34
N ILE A 98 -20.07 -20.17 6.38
CA ILE A 98 -19.54 -18.83 6.07
C ILE A 98 -20.68 -17.84 5.79
N TYR A 99 -21.69 -18.25 5.03
CA TYR A 99 -22.87 -17.42 4.76
C TYR A 99 -23.53 -16.93 6.03
N GLN A 100 -23.73 -17.84 7.02
CA GLN A 100 -24.39 -17.52 8.29
C GLN A 100 -23.52 -16.62 9.17
N ASP A 101 -22.20 -16.81 9.17
CA ASP A 101 -21.28 -15.90 9.89
C ASP A 101 -21.37 -14.47 9.32
N VAL A 102 -21.28 -14.31 8.00
CA VAL A 102 -21.37 -13.00 7.36
C VAL A 102 -22.77 -12.39 7.52
N ALA A 103 -23.84 -13.20 7.52
CA ALA A 103 -25.20 -12.74 7.71
C ALA A 103 -25.53 -12.34 9.16
N PHE A 104 -24.70 -12.71 10.14
CA PHE A 104 -24.98 -12.49 11.55
C PHE A 104 -25.14 -11.01 11.91
N GLY A 105 -24.18 -10.17 11.49
CA GLY A 105 -24.22 -8.72 11.72
C GLY A 105 -25.47 -8.06 11.11
N PRO A 106 -25.72 -8.18 9.80
CA PRO A 106 -26.93 -7.69 9.14
C PRO A 106 -28.24 -8.16 9.76
N THR A 107 -28.29 -9.43 10.22
CA THR A 107 -29.47 -10.00 10.90
C THR A 107 -29.72 -9.30 12.22
N ASN A 108 -28.69 -9.07 13.04
CA ASN A 108 -28.80 -8.36 14.32
C ASN A 108 -29.14 -6.87 14.15
N LEU A 109 -28.80 -6.29 13.01
CA LEU A 109 -29.21 -4.93 12.65
C LEU A 109 -30.68 -4.85 12.21
N GLY A 110 -31.34 -6.00 11.98
CA GLY A 110 -32.75 -6.09 11.59
C GLY A 110 -32.98 -5.81 10.10
N TYR A 111 -31.99 -6.10 9.25
CA TYR A 111 -32.17 -5.99 7.79
C TYR A 111 -33.21 -7.01 7.29
N SER A 112 -33.92 -6.69 6.19
CA SER A 112 -34.83 -7.63 5.55
C SER A 112 -34.07 -8.83 4.97
N LYS A 113 -34.75 -9.96 4.78
CA LYS A 113 -34.12 -11.17 4.20
C LYS A 113 -33.50 -10.90 2.82
N GLU A 114 -34.16 -10.09 2.02
CA GLU A 114 -33.73 -9.70 0.67
C GLU A 114 -32.42 -8.87 0.78
N LYS A 115 -32.40 -7.89 1.68
CA LYS A 115 -31.20 -7.06 1.91
C LYS A 115 -30.06 -7.92 2.47
N ILE A 116 -30.31 -8.82 3.43
CA ILE A 116 -29.31 -9.75 3.96
C ILE A 116 -28.70 -10.58 2.82
N ASN A 117 -29.53 -11.20 1.99
CA ASN A 117 -29.06 -12.01 0.87
C ASN A 117 -28.18 -11.18 -0.09
N SER A 118 -28.62 -9.98 -0.43
CA SER A 118 -27.88 -9.08 -1.33
C SER A 118 -26.52 -8.69 -0.76
N VAL A 119 -26.47 -8.16 0.47
CA VAL A 119 -25.20 -7.69 1.07
C VAL A 119 -24.24 -8.84 1.36
N VAL A 120 -24.73 -10.00 1.81
CA VAL A 120 -23.89 -11.17 2.06
C VAL A 120 -23.32 -11.71 0.75
N GLN A 121 -24.13 -11.80 -0.31
CA GLN A 121 -23.67 -12.26 -1.60
C GLN A 121 -22.60 -11.33 -2.16
N SER A 122 -22.87 -10.03 -2.22
CA SER A 122 -21.91 -9.03 -2.73
C SER A 122 -20.61 -9.00 -1.90
N THR A 123 -20.72 -9.09 -0.58
CA THR A 123 -19.54 -9.09 0.29
C THR A 123 -18.71 -10.37 0.13
N LEU A 124 -19.35 -11.54 -0.02
CA LEU A 124 -18.63 -12.79 -0.26
C LEU A 124 -17.99 -12.83 -1.65
N ASP A 125 -18.61 -12.23 -2.66
CA ASP A 125 -18.01 -12.05 -3.98
C ASP A 125 -16.78 -11.13 -3.87
N TYR A 126 -16.94 -10.01 -3.16
CA TYR A 126 -15.88 -9.02 -2.92
C TYR A 126 -14.62 -9.63 -2.27
N VAL A 127 -14.79 -10.43 -1.22
CA VAL A 127 -13.65 -11.11 -0.56
C VAL A 127 -13.24 -12.42 -1.25
N GLY A 128 -13.87 -12.79 -2.38
CA GLY A 128 -13.59 -13.99 -3.17
C GLY A 128 -13.90 -15.32 -2.47
N LEU A 129 -14.89 -15.34 -1.57
CA LEU A 129 -15.27 -16.53 -0.79
C LEU A 129 -16.67 -17.07 -1.11
N ASN A 130 -17.36 -16.51 -2.11
CA ASN A 130 -18.70 -16.96 -2.50
C ASN A 130 -18.77 -18.46 -2.88
N PRO A 131 -17.78 -19.06 -3.59
CA PRO A 131 -17.79 -20.49 -3.88
C PRO A 131 -17.78 -21.37 -2.62
N LEU A 132 -17.27 -20.81 -1.50
CA LEU A 132 -17.14 -21.52 -0.23
C LEU A 132 -18.27 -21.22 0.77
N LYS A 133 -19.28 -20.41 0.42
CA LYS A 133 -20.31 -19.87 1.33
C LYS A 133 -21.07 -20.91 2.14
N LYS A 134 -21.18 -22.15 1.65
CA LYS A 134 -21.85 -23.24 2.36
C LYS A 134 -20.92 -24.06 3.27
N LYS A 135 -19.59 -23.84 3.18
CA LYS A 135 -18.63 -24.55 4.02
C LYS A 135 -18.61 -23.97 5.42
N PRO A 136 -18.33 -24.82 6.44
CA PRO A 136 -18.11 -24.34 7.81
C PRO A 136 -16.74 -23.63 7.90
N PRO A 137 -16.63 -22.57 8.74
CA PRO A 137 -15.40 -21.77 8.85
C PRO A 137 -14.15 -22.55 9.26
N HIS A 138 -14.30 -23.61 10.07
CA HIS A 138 -13.16 -24.40 10.53
C HIS A 138 -12.44 -25.21 9.42
N HIS A 139 -13.04 -25.32 8.24
CA HIS A 139 -12.41 -25.94 7.06
C HIS A 139 -11.57 -24.95 6.22
N LEU A 140 -11.43 -23.69 6.66
CA LEU A 140 -10.73 -22.64 5.95
C LEU A 140 -9.28 -22.50 6.39
N SER A 141 -8.41 -22.02 5.48
CA SER A 141 -7.06 -21.54 5.83
C SER A 141 -7.13 -20.29 6.72
N GLY A 142 -6.04 -19.94 7.40
CA GLY A 142 -5.97 -18.74 8.25
C GLY A 142 -6.34 -17.47 7.51
N GLY A 143 -5.80 -17.25 6.29
CA GLY A 143 -6.14 -16.11 5.46
C GLY A 143 -7.61 -16.10 5.02
N GLN A 144 -8.18 -17.27 4.69
CA GLN A 144 -9.60 -17.38 4.37
C GLN A 144 -10.48 -17.04 5.59
N LYS A 145 -10.14 -17.54 6.78
CA LYS A 145 -10.85 -17.19 8.03
C LYS A 145 -10.80 -15.68 8.30
N LYS A 146 -9.63 -15.06 8.16
CA LYS A 146 -9.49 -13.61 8.34
C LYS A 146 -10.38 -12.83 7.37
N ARG A 147 -10.43 -13.24 6.11
CA ARG A 147 -11.32 -12.60 5.11
C ARG A 147 -12.81 -12.82 5.42
N VAL A 148 -13.22 -13.98 5.96
CA VAL A 148 -14.61 -14.16 6.44
C VAL A 148 -14.92 -13.23 7.59
N ALA A 149 -14.01 -13.10 8.57
CA ALA A 149 -14.19 -12.19 9.71
C ALA A 149 -14.32 -10.72 9.25
N ILE A 150 -13.48 -10.30 8.29
CA ILE A 150 -13.58 -8.97 7.66
C ILE A 150 -14.92 -8.84 6.92
N ALA A 151 -15.32 -9.84 6.13
CA ALA A 151 -16.59 -9.83 5.41
C ALA A 151 -17.81 -9.67 6.34
N GLY A 152 -17.81 -10.34 7.50
CA GLY A 152 -18.86 -10.18 8.51
C GLY A 152 -19.01 -8.75 9.02
N ILE A 153 -17.90 -8.00 9.09
CA ILE A 153 -17.91 -6.59 9.45
C ILE A 153 -18.32 -5.71 8.25
N VAL A 154 -17.74 -5.92 7.09
CA VAL A 154 -18.03 -5.14 5.87
C VAL A 154 -19.50 -5.23 5.47
N ALA A 155 -20.15 -6.38 5.68
CA ALA A 155 -21.58 -6.58 5.40
C ALA A 155 -22.51 -5.65 6.22
N MET A 156 -22.03 -5.06 7.29
CA MET A 156 -22.76 -4.02 8.06
C MET A 156 -22.56 -2.62 7.52
N GLU A 157 -21.71 -2.43 6.51
CA GLU A 157 -21.36 -1.15 5.88
C GLU A 157 -20.80 -0.09 6.87
N PRO A 158 -19.81 -0.45 7.72
CA PRO A 158 -19.30 0.46 8.75
C PRO A 158 -18.54 1.66 8.15
N GLU A 159 -18.39 2.74 8.93
CA GLU A 159 -17.52 3.87 8.60
C GLU A 159 -16.07 3.61 9.06
N VAL A 160 -15.88 2.86 10.16
CA VAL A 160 -14.61 2.53 10.77
C VAL A 160 -14.46 1.02 10.89
N ILE A 161 -13.33 0.50 10.45
CA ILE A 161 -12.98 -0.90 10.61
C ILE A 161 -11.70 -0.98 11.43
N ILE A 162 -11.81 -1.59 12.61
CA ILE A 162 -10.69 -1.82 13.52
C ILE A 162 -10.24 -3.28 13.36
N LEU A 163 -8.93 -3.50 13.20
CA LEU A 163 -8.37 -4.85 13.11
C LEU A 163 -7.23 -4.99 14.12
N ASP A 164 -7.39 -5.94 15.02
CA ASP A 164 -6.35 -6.26 15.98
C ASP A 164 -5.38 -7.27 15.37
N GLU A 165 -4.12 -6.86 15.17
CA GLU A 165 -3.06 -7.65 14.52
C GLU A 165 -3.53 -8.43 13.27
N PRO A 166 -3.98 -7.74 12.20
CA PRO A 166 -4.66 -8.38 11.07
C PRO A 166 -3.82 -9.42 10.33
N LEU A 167 -2.50 -9.33 10.39
CA LEU A 167 -1.58 -10.20 9.64
C LEU A 167 -0.99 -11.34 10.48
N SER A 168 -1.31 -11.39 11.78
CA SER A 168 -0.81 -12.47 12.65
C SER A 168 -1.27 -13.85 12.17
N ASN A 169 -0.36 -14.82 12.20
CA ASN A 169 -0.59 -16.21 11.78
C ASN A 169 -1.04 -16.40 10.32
N LEU A 170 -0.72 -15.45 9.44
CA LEU A 170 -0.93 -15.57 8.00
C LEU A 170 0.39 -15.90 7.30
N ASP A 171 0.29 -16.65 6.22
CA ASP A 171 1.38 -16.77 5.27
C ASP A 171 1.55 -15.45 4.47
N PRO A 172 2.67 -15.23 3.78
CA PRO A 172 2.90 -13.98 3.06
C PRO A 172 1.80 -13.65 2.04
N VAL A 173 1.28 -14.65 1.33
CA VAL A 173 0.22 -14.45 0.33
C VAL A 173 -1.08 -14.03 0.99
N GLY A 174 -1.47 -14.70 2.08
CA GLY A 174 -2.65 -14.34 2.86
C GLY A 174 -2.55 -12.96 3.50
N ALA A 175 -1.35 -12.57 3.95
CA ALA A 175 -1.09 -11.24 4.48
C ALA A 175 -1.27 -10.15 3.40
N ASP A 176 -0.71 -10.37 2.21
CA ASP A 176 -0.86 -9.44 1.09
C ASP A 176 -2.33 -9.33 0.64
N GLU A 177 -3.06 -10.46 0.53
CA GLU A 177 -4.49 -10.45 0.20
C GLU A 177 -5.33 -9.65 1.22
N VAL A 178 -4.98 -9.71 2.50
CA VAL A 178 -5.66 -8.92 3.55
C VAL A 178 -5.30 -7.45 3.41
N MET A 179 -4.03 -7.11 3.17
CA MET A 179 -3.61 -5.71 3.01
C MET A 179 -4.21 -5.06 1.76
N ASP A 180 -4.29 -5.79 0.64
CA ASP A 180 -4.96 -5.34 -0.58
C ASP A 180 -6.43 -5.01 -0.30
N LEU A 181 -7.14 -5.90 0.43
CA LEU A 181 -8.53 -5.69 0.83
C LEU A 181 -8.68 -4.44 1.72
N LEU A 182 -7.77 -4.22 2.69
CA LEU A 182 -7.81 -3.04 3.55
C LEU A 182 -7.53 -1.74 2.79
N ASN A 183 -6.60 -1.76 1.83
CA ASN A 183 -6.33 -0.63 0.95
C ASN A 183 -7.54 -0.27 0.09
N GLU A 184 -8.20 -1.27 -0.48
CA GLU A 184 -9.41 -1.08 -1.28
C GLU A 184 -10.56 -0.50 -0.44
N LEU A 185 -10.79 -1.03 0.77
CA LEU A 185 -11.80 -0.50 1.70
C LEU A 185 -11.51 0.97 2.08
N ASN A 186 -10.24 1.32 2.29
CA ASN A 186 -9.84 2.69 2.57
C ASN A 186 -10.04 3.59 1.36
N TYR A 187 -9.70 3.13 0.16
CA TYR A 187 -9.94 3.85 -1.09
C TYR A 187 -11.42 4.22 -1.27
N PHE A 188 -12.34 3.33 -0.87
CA PHE A 188 -13.78 3.62 -0.80
C PHE A 188 -14.20 4.48 0.40
N GLY A 189 -13.26 5.16 1.04
CA GLY A 189 -13.50 6.15 2.09
C GLY A 189 -13.69 5.58 3.49
N LYS A 190 -13.44 4.27 3.72
CA LYS A 190 -13.51 3.71 5.07
C LYS A 190 -12.29 4.12 5.89
N THR A 191 -12.48 4.41 7.17
CA THR A 191 -11.37 4.58 8.12
C THR A 191 -10.89 3.21 8.56
N ILE A 192 -9.60 2.92 8.36
CA ILE A 192 -9.02 1.64 8.75
C ILE A 192 -8.06 1.84 9.90
N ILE A 193 -8.27 1.11 10.98
CA ILE A 193 -7.42 1.14 12.17
C ILE A 193 -6.83 -0.25 12.37
N ILE A 194 -5.51 -0.35 12.45
CA ILE A 194 -4.85 -1.62 12.77
C ILE A 194 -4.00 -1.49 14.03
N SER A 195 -3.89 -2.56 14.80
CA SER A 195 -2.77 -2.73 15.70
C SER A 195 -1.67 -3.54 15.03
N THR A 196 -0.44 -3.24 15.33
CA THR A 196 0.70 -4.05 14.89
C THR A 196 1.90 -3.85 15.81
N HIS A 197 2.77 -4.83 15.88
CA HIS A 197 4.13 -4.70 16.42
C HIS A 197 5.17 -4.61 15.30
N ASP A 198 4.75 -4.73 14.04
CA ASP A 198 5.58 -4.59 12.85
C ASP A 198 5.71 -3.11 12.49
N VAL A 199 6.87 -2.54 12.77
CA VAL A 199 7.19 -1.12 12.49
C VAL A 199 7.34 -0.84 11.00
N ASP A 200 7.82 -1.83 10.21
CA ASP A 200 7.97 -1.69 8.76
C ASP A 200 6.61 -1.59 8.08
N LEU A 201 5.65 -2.44 8.50
CA LEU A 201 4.27 -2.35 8.06
C LEU A 201 3.66 -0.99 8.41
N ALA A 202 3.75 -0.57 9.68
CA ALA A 202 3.16 0.69 10.14
C ALA A 202 3.75 1.89 9.39
N TYR A 203 5.07 1.91 9.18
CA TYR A 203 5.75 2.97 8.47
C TYR A 203 5.32 3.09 7.01
N ARG A 204 5.25 1.95 6.31
CA ARG A 204 4.91 1.90 4.88
C ARG A 204 3.44 2.21 4.61
N TRP A 205 2.56 1.69 5.47
CA TRP A 205 1.13 1.62 5.18
C TRP A 205 0.30 2.76 5.78
N ALA A 206 0.63 3.22 7.00
CA ALA A 206 -0.23 4.16 7.72
C ALA A 206 -0.07 5.61 7.23
N ASP A 207 -1.17 6.36 7.29
CA ASP A 207 -1.17 7.83 7.18
C ASP A 207 -0.83 8.49 8.51
N TYR A 208 -1.20 7.83 9.63
CA TYR A 208 -0.96 8.33 10.99
C TYR A 208 -0.67 7.18 11.95
N VAL A 209 0.24 7.39 12.86
CA VAL A 209 0.72 6.36 13.81
C VAL A 209 0.54 6.84 15.22
N PHE A 210 0.05 5.95 16.07
CA PHE A 210 0.01 6.08 17.52
C PHE A 210 0.97 5.09 18.16
N ILE A 211 1.84 5.55 19.09
CA ILE A 211 2.76 4.69 19.82
C ILE A 211 2.26 4.48 21.24
N MET A 212 2.01 3.22 21.58
CA MET A 212 1.47 2.84 22.87
C MET A 212 2.43 1.93 23.64
N THR A 213 2.76 2.30 24.88
CA THR A 213 3.58 1.50 25.81
C THR A 213 3.08 1.69 27.24
N ASN A 214 3.21 0.65 28.05
CA ASN A 214 2.82 0.69 29.46
C ASN A 214 1.43 1.31 29.70
N HIS A 215 0.47 0.94 28.86
CA HIS A 215 -0.94 1.38 28.95
C HIS A 215 -1.20 2.86 28.65
N GLN A 216 -0.16 3.59 28.19
CA GLN A 216 -0.23 5.02 27.88
C GLN A 216 0.09 5.28 26.41
N MET A 217 -0.43 6.38 25.88
CA MET A 217 -0.02 6.94 24.60
C MET A 217 1.22 7.82 24.81
N ILE A 218 2.33 7.49 24.14
CA ILE A 218 3.60 8.21 24.32
C ILE A 218 4.02 9.01 23.09
N GLY A 219 3.36 8.79 21.94
CA GLY A 219 3.65 9.52 20.70
C GLY A 219 2.58 9.30 19.66
N GLU A 220 2.35 10.32 18.84
CA GLU A 220 1.44 10.28 17.71
C GLU A 220 1.92 11.22 16.60
N GLY A 221 1.65 10.90 15.35
CA GLY A 221 2.04 11.72 14.22
C GLY A 221 2.08 10.97 12.90
N ILE A 222 2.60 11.64 11.88
CA ILE A 222 2.87 10.97 10.61
C ILE A 222 4.04 9.99 10.77
N PRO A 223 4.05 8.87 10.03
CA PRO A 223 5.06 7.83 10.19
C PRO A 223 6.50 8.35 10.11
N GLU A 224 6.76 9.28 9.19
CA GLU A 224 8.09 9.85 8.95
C GLU A 224 8.67 10.57 10.17
N ASP A 225 7.84 11.25 10.94
CA ASP A 225 8.28 11.97 12.15
C ASP A 225 8.42 11.01 13.34
N ILE A 226 7.46 10.12 13.50
CA ILE A 226 7.44 9.15 14.61
C ILE A 226 8.65 8.20 14.55
N PHE A 227 8.90 7.59 13.39
CA PHE A 227 9.94 6.58 13.27
C PHE A 227 11.36 7.15 13.09
N ARG A 228 11.51 8.47 12.96
CA ARG A 228 12.80 9.16 13.06
C ARG A 228 13.17 9.54 14.51
N ASN A 229 12.22 9.58 15.41
CA ASN A 229 12.45 9.95 16.79
C ASN A 229 13.03 8.76 17.58
N GLU A 230 14.36 8.68 17.65
CA GLU A 230 15.07 7.58 18.31
C GLU A 230 14.74 7.47 19.80
N GLU A 231 14.59 8.61 20.49
CA GLU A 231 14.23 8.63 21.91
C GLU A 231 12.85 8.01 22.15
N LEU A 232 11.88 8.34 21.28
CA LEU A 232 10.53 7.77 21.33
C LEU A 232 10.56 6.26 21.07
N LEU A 233 11.31 5.82 20.05
CA LEU A 233 11.43 4.39 19.71
C LEU A 233 12.09 3.60 20.85
N GLN A 234 13.13 4.15 21.47
CA GLN A 234 13.78 3.52 22.63
C GLN A 234 12.81 3.40 23.82
N LYS A 235 12.05 4.45 24.15
CA LYS A 235 11.02 4.43 25.21
C LYS A 235 9.92 3.40 24.93
N ALA A 236 9.57 3.22 23.65
CA ALA A 236 8.56 2.24 23.21
C ALA A 236 9.12 0.82 23.07
N TYR A 237 10.44 0.61 23.19
CA TYR A 237 11.12 -0.64 22.87
C TYR A 237 10.85 -1.12 21.43
N LEU A 238 10.80 -0.17 20.49
CA LEU A 238 10.60 -0.42 19.07
C LEU A 238 11.92 -0.25 18.31
N ARG A 239 12.02 -0.92 17.17
CA ARG A 239 13.12 -0.74 16.22
C ARG A 239 12.76 0.35 15.22
N LYS A 240 13.77 0.96 14.60
CA LYS A 240 13.56 1.80 13.42
C LYS A 240 13.13 0.91 12.24
N PRO A 241 12.23 1.36 11.36
CA PRO A 241 11.93 0.66 10.11
C PRO A 241 13.19 0.44 9.26
N GLN A 242 13.32 -0.76 8.66
CA GLN A 242 14.51 -1.15 7.90
C GLN A 242 14.80 -0.18 6.75
N ILE A 243 13.78 0.28 6.04
CA ILE A 243 13.95 1.22 4.93
C ILE A 243 14.54 2.55 5.39
N LEU A 244 14.21 3.02 6.60
CA LEU A 244 14.79 4.22 7.18
C LEU A 244 16.24 4.00 7.61
N GLU A 245 16.57 2.85 8.19
CA GLU A 245 17.97 2.51 8.56
C GLU A 245 18.85 2.51 7.31
N VAL A 246 18.41 1.83 6.24
CA VAL A 246 19.12 1.81 4.95
C VAL A 246 19.24 3.22 4.36
N HIS A 247 18.16 3.99 4.37
CA HIS A 247 18.16 5.36 3.87
C HIS A 247 19.16 6.26 4.64
N GLU A 248 19.21 6.16 5.97
CA GLU A 248 20.14 6.94 6.79
C GLU A 248 21.60 6.56 6.49
N GLU A 249 21.90 5.26 6.32
CA GLU A 249 23.24 4.82 5.97
C GLU A 249 23.67 5.31 4.57
N LEU A 250 22.77 5.22 3.59
CA LEU A 250 23.02 5.75 2.24
C LEU A 250 23.20 7.29 2.26
N ARG A 251 22.46 7.98 3.13
CA ARG A 251 22.59 9.43 3.32
C ARG A 251 23.94 9.80 3.93
N ARG A 252 24.40 9.06 4.93
CA ARG A 252 25.75 9.25 5.54
C ARG A 252 26.86 9.12 4.51
N ARG A 253 26.68 8.22 3.53
CA ARG A 253 27.62 8.01 2.42
C ARG A 253 27.41 8.98 1.25
N SER A 254 26.49 9.93 1.37
CA SER A 254 26.15 10.89 0.30
C SER A 254 25.63 10.24 -0.99
N LEU A 255 25.07 9.01 -0.90
CA LEU A 255 24.57 8.22 -2.03
C LEU A 255 23.09 8.51 -2.36
N VAL A 256 22.41 9.33 -1.55
CA VAL A 256 21.02 9.73 -1.79
C VAL A 256 20.89 11.25 -1.95
N LYS A 257 19.84 11.68 -2.64
CA LYS A 257 19.45 13.10 -2.71
C LYS A 257 19.03 13.56 -1.30
N ALA A 258 19.25 14.83 -0.97
CA ALA A 258 19.07 15.37 0.37
C ALA A 258 17.61 15.35 0.89
N ASN A 259 16.63 15.31 0.02
CA ASN A 259 15.21 15.43 0.37
C ASN A 259 14.46 14.10 0.13
N GLY A 260 13.73 13.66 1.16
CA GLY A 260 12.78 12.55 1.08
C GLY A 260 12.96 11.53 2.22
N CYS A 261 11.85 10.91 2.58
CA CYS A 261 11.77 9.72 3.44
C CYS A 261 11.13 8.62 2.63
N PRO A 262 11.90 7.65 2.10
CA PRO A 262 11.31 6.56 1.35
C PRO A 262 10.44 5.70 2.27
N LYS A 263 9.22 5.39 1.85
CA LYS A 263 8.33 4.44 2.55
C LYS A 263 8.49 3.01 2.05
N ASP A 264 9.01 2.87 0.84
CA ASP A 264 9.12 1.61 0.10
C ASP A 264 10.41 1.57 -0.74
N ILE A 265 10.67 0.42 -1.34
CA ILE A 265 11.85 0.23 -2.19
C ILE A 265 11.82 1.12 -3.43
N PRO A 266 10.71 1.28 -4.19
CA PRO A 266 10.65 2.24 -5.28
C PRO A 266 10.99 3.66 -4.85
N GLY A 267 10.46 4.12 -3.74
CA GLY A 267 10.79 5.42 -3.16
C GLY A 267 12.27 5.57 -2.81
N LEU A 268 12.90 4.51 -2.26
CA LEU A 268 14.33 4.52 -2.00
C LEU A 268 15.15 4.58 -3.28
N VAL A 269 14.81 3.75 -4.28
CA VAL A 269 15.49 3.72 -5.59
C VAL A 269 15.42 5.09 -6.27
N ARG A 270 14.27 5.78 -6.20
CA ARG A 270 14.07 7.12 -6.75
C ARG A 270 15.05 8.16 -6.22
N ILE A 271 15.40 8.09 -4.95
CA ILE A 271 16.27 9.08 -4.30
C ILE A 271 17.75 8.70 -4.33
N LEU A 272 18.09 7.49 -4.79
CA LEU A 272 19.48 7.11 -4.99
C LEU A 272 20.16 8.03 -6.00
N LYS A 273 21.37 8.41 -5.69
CA LYS A 273 22.31 8.96 -6.69
C LYS A 273 22.97 7.75 -7.31
N GLU A 274 22.65 7.49 -8.55
CA GLU A 274 23.34 6.45 -9.32
C GLU A 274 24.46 7.10 -10.12
N PRO A 275 25.73 6.82 -9.82
CA PRO A 275 26.78 7.02 -10.78
C PRO A 275 26.67 5.90 -11.82
N GLU A 276 26.30 6.20 -13.05
CA GLU A 276 26.63 5.34 -14.16
C GLU A 276 28.13 5.49 -14.41
N LEU A 277 28.87 4.46 -14.12
CA LEU A 277 30.31 4.39 -14.39
C LEU A 277 30.47 4.01 -15.86
N MET A 278 31.01 4.91 -16.66
CA MET A 278 31.32 4.66 -18.04
C MET A 278 32.83 4.75 -18.26
N TRP A 279 33.36 3.77 -18.97
CA TRP A 279 34.76 3.73 -19.33
C TRP A 279 34.97 4.51 -20.63
N VAL A 280 35.82 5.51 -20.59
CA VAL A 280 36.13 6.33 -21.74
C VAL A 280 37.60 6.22 -22.06
N LYS A 281 37.93 5.89 -23.32
CA LYS A 281 39.31 5.90 -23.81
C LYS A 281 39.69 7.35 -24.09
N VAL A 282 40.74 7.82 -23.44
CA VAL A 282 41.27 9.18 -23.62
C VAL A 282 42.52 9.17 -24.53
N SER A 283 42.83 10.32 -25.10
CA SER A 283 44.04 10.54 -25.92
C SER A 283 45.30 10.25 -25.09
N PRO A 284 46.36 9.70 -25.70
CA PRO A 284 47.66 9.45 -25.05
C PRO A 284 48.33 10.68 -24.43
N ASP A 285 47.91 11.87 -24.86
CA ASP A 285 48.47 13.16 -24.40
C ASP A 285 47.91 13.62 -23.04
N VAL A 286 46.83 12.96 -22.57
CA VAL A 286 46.17 13.31 -21.32
C VAL A 286 46.80 12.54 -20.17
N LYS A 287 47.24 13.27 -19.13
CA LYS A 287 47.96 12.68 -17.99
C LYS A 287 47.01 12.38 -16.81
N VAL A 288 47.44 11.46 -15.96
CA VAL A 288 46.78 11.16 -14.71
C VAL A 288 46.65 12.45 -13.87
N GLY A 289 45.41 12.71 -13.43
CA GLY A 289 45.06 13.92 -12.68
C GLY A 289 44.57 15.10 -13.54
N ASP A 290 44.68 15.00 -14.85
CA ASP A 290 44.10 16.01 -15.73
C ASP A 290 42.55 15.95 -15.75
N SER A 291 41.93 17.09 -16.04
CA SER A 291 40.48 17.21 -16.19
C SER A 291 40.16 17.53 -17.66
N VAL A 292 39.30 16.72 -18.28
CA VAL A 292 38.92 16.88 -19.67
C VAL A 292 37.41 17.12 -19.79
N ASN A 293 37.03 18.10 -20.59
CA ASN A 293 35.61 18.38 -20.86
C ASN A 293 35.06 17.36 -21.85
N LEU A 294 34.06 16.57 -21.44
CA LEU A 294 33.44 15.53 -22.24
C LEU A 294 32.77 16.01 -23.51
N GLY A 295 32.28 17.25 -23.52
CA GLY A 295 31.69 17.87 -24.72
C GLY A 295 32.66 18.09 -25.88
N LEU A 296 33.97 17.93 -25.62
CA LEU A 296 35.02 18.04 -26.65
C LEU A 296 35.48 16.68 -27.22
N LEU A 297 34.96 15.56 -26.69
CA LEU A 297 35.28 14.22 -27.17
C LEU A 297 34.41 13.87 -28.39
N HIS A 298 35.06 13.59 -29.52
CA HIS A 298 34.43 13.21 -30.79
C HIS A 298 34.70 11.72 -31.11
N GLY A 299 33.87 11.10 -31.96
CA GLY A 299 34.06 9.76 -32.47
C GLY A 299 33.10 8.73 -31.92
N GLU A 300 33.54 7.51 -31.63
CA GLU A 300 32.69 6.39 -31.16
C GLU A 300 31.85 6.73 -29.94
N PHE A 301 32.34 7.64 -29.10
CA PHE A 301 31.62 8.14 -27.93
C PHE A 301 30.34 8.88 -28.31
N ALA A 302 30.39 9.77 -29.27
CA ALA A 302 29.26 10.55 -29.76
C ALA A 302 28.19 9.69 -30.47
N LEU A 303 28.56 8.51 -30.97
CA LEU A 303 27.64 7.54 -31.59
C LEU A 303 26.88 6.70 -30.56
N THR A 304 27.44 6.52 -29.39
CA THR A 304 26.87 5.66 -28.34
C THR A 304 25.98 6.45 -27.36
N TYR A 305 26.30 7.73 -27.15
CA TYR A 305 25.60 8.58 -26.18
C TYR A 305 25.22 9.92 -26.81
N PRO A 306 23.98 10.42 -26.63
CA PRO A 306 23.59 11.72 -27.10
C PRO A 306 24.47 12.81 -26.48
N MET A 307 24.96 13.75 -27.28
CA MET A 307 25.86 14.82 -26.84
C MET A 307 25.28 15.68 -25.69
N GLU A 308 23.97 15.81 -25.63
CA GLU A 308 23.25 16.53 -24.55
C GLU A 308 23.49 15.90 -23.17
N ALA A 309 23.70 14.59 -23.10
CA ALA A 309 23.96 13.86 -21.87
C ALA A 309 25.34 14.12 -21.26
N VAL A 310 26.29 14.45 -22.08
CA VAL A 310 27.70 14.57 -21.68
C VAL A 310 28.22 15.99 -21.76
N ASN A 311 27.44 16.89 -22.32
CA ASN A 311 27.85 18.29 -22.52
C ASN A 311 28.12 19.01 -21.17
N GLY A 312 29.28 19.62 -21.06
CA GLY A 312 29.71 20.35 -19.87
C GLY A 312 30.21 19.53 -18.69
N ARG A 313 30.34 18.21 -18.81
CA ARG A 313 30.91 17.35 -17.75
C ARG A 313 32.43 17.25 -17.83
N VAL A 314 33.03 17.09 -16.65
CA VAL A 314 34.49 16.95 -16.49
C VAL A 314 34.83 15.51 -16.15
N LEU A 315 35.81 14.96 -16.84
CA LEU A 315 36.43 13.64 -16.62
C LEU A 315 37.56 13.74 -15.60
N HIS A 316 37.61 12.78 -14.70
CA HIS A 316 38.79 12.52 -13.89
C HIS A 316 39.54 11.31 -14.45
N ILE A 317 40.82 11.48 -14.71
CA ILE A 317 41.70 10.44 -15.33
C ILE A 317 42.39 9.65 -14.24
N HIS A 318 42.31 8.33 -14.34
CA HIS A 318 42.93 7.38 -13.43
C HIS A 318 44.15 6.68 -14.03
N GLU A 319 44.94 6.00 -13.18
CA GLU A 319 46.24 5.42 -13.54
C GLU A 319 46.22 4.43 -14.71
N ASP A 320 45.08 3.82 -15.02
CA ASP A 320 44.95 2.83 -16.11
C ASP A 320 44.61 3.41 -17.48
N CYS A 321 44.78 4.70 -17.69
CA CYS A 321 44.41 5.41 -18.93
C CYS A 321 42.93 5.28 -19.29
N MET A 322 42.08 4.95 -18.35
CA MET A 322 40.64 4.93 -18.48
C MET A 322 40.01 5.95 -17.54
N ALA A 323 39.03 6.68 -18.04
CA ALA A 323 38.31 7.66 -17.25
C ALA A 323 36.98 7.11 -16.82
N ILE A 324 36.65 7.38 -15.54
CA ILE A 324 35.34 7.04 -14.97
C ILE A 324 34.48 8.29 -15.04
N VAL A 325 33.33 8.18 -15.69
CA VAL A 325 32.38 9.28 -15.86
C VAL A 325 31.09 8.96 -15.12
N GLU A 326 30.64 9.88 -14.31
CA GLU A 326 29.32 9.85 -13.70
C GLU A 326 28.30 10.39 -14.70
N LEU A 327 27.43 9.53 -15.22
CA LEU A 327 26.32 9.93 -16.08
C LEU A 327 25.03 10.11 -15.27
N SER A 328 24.19 11.06 -15.68
CA SER A 328 22.88 11.19 -15.08
C SER A 328 21.88 10.18 -15.67
N ARG A 329 20.98 9.73 -14.84
CA ARG A 329 20.00 8.65 -14.99
C ARG A 329 19.06 8.69 -16.22
N HIS A 330 19.16 9.68 -17.10
CA HIS A 330 18.18 9.92 -18.17
C HIS A 330 18.22 8.92 -19.33
N TYR A 331 19.01 7.83 -19.24
CA TYR A 331 19.26 6.93 -20.37
C TYR A 331 18.82 5.47 -20.18
N VAL A 332 18.38 5.08 -19.00
CA VAL A 332 17.63 3.81 -18.90
C VAL A 332 16.24 4.10 -19.44
N ARG A 333 15.95 3.61 -20.65
CA ARG A 333 14.62 3.72 -21.22
C ARG A 333 13.69 2.93 -20.30
N ALA A 334 12.86 3.64 -19.54
CA ALA A 334 11.87 2.99 -18.70
C ALA A 334 10.95 2.12 -19.59
N GLY A 335 10.54 0.99 -19.05
CA GLY A 335 9.53 0.14 -19.66
C GLY A 335 8.14 0.77 -19.55
N SER A 336 7.11 -0.05 -19.66
CA SER A 336 5.72 0.38 -19.56
C SER A 336 4.95 -0.46 -18.55
N ILE A 337 3.86 0.10 -18.04
CA ILE A 337 2.92 -0.60 -17.19
C ILE A 337 1.55 -0.53 -17.85
N MET A 338 0.95 -1.67 -18.08
CA MET A 338 -0.39 -1.80 -18.63
C MET A 338 -1.31 -2.33 -17.53
N ILE A 339 -2.47 -1.72 -17.36
CA ILE A 339 -3.47 -2.12 -16.36
C ILE A 339 -4.65 -2.70 -17.12
N TYR A 340 -4.96 -3.97 -16.91
CA TYR A 340 -6.08 -4.67 -17.56
C TYR A 340 -7.26 -4.77 -16.61
N ASP A 341 -8.42 -4.25 -17.11
CA ASP A 341 -9.69 -4.32 -16.40
C ASP A 341 -10.39 -5.66 -16.61
N THR A 342 -10.64 -6.39 -15.51
CA THR A 342 -11.34 -7.67 -15.55
C THR A 342 -12.85 -7.57 -15.38
N ASP A 343 -13.44 -6.40 -15.26
CA ASP A 343 -14.89 -6.25 -15.12
C ASP A 343 -15.61 -6.64 -16.43
N HIS A 344 -14.93 -6.47 -17.55
CA HIS A 344 -15.37 -6.85 -18.90
C HIS A 344 -14.40 -7.87 -19.53
N HIS A 345 -14.06 -8.92 -18.81
CA HIS A 345 -12.99 -9.84 -19.16
C HIS A 345 -13.34 -10.76 -20.35
N ASP A 346 -12.47 -10.74 -21.37
CA ASP A 346 -12.41 -11.73 -22.45
C ASP A 346 -11.15 -12.60 -22.31
N ALA A 347 -11.34 -13.89 -22.04
CA ALA A 347 -10.26 -14.85 -21.85
C ALA A 347 -9.34 -14.96 -23.08
N GLY A 348 -9.92 -14.97 -24.28
CA GLY A 348 -9.17 -15.10 -25.52
C GLY A 348 -8.25 -13.91 -25.81
N PHE A 349 -8.70 -12.71 -25.46
CA PHE A 349 -7.91 -11.50 -25.64
C PHE A 349 -6.68 -11.47 -24.76
N LEU A 350 -6.82 -11.74 -23.46
CA LEU A 350 -5.74 -11.65 -22.49
C LEU A 350 -4.63 -12.68 -22.78
N GLU A 351 -5.01 -13.91 -23.14
CA GLU A 351 -4.05 -14.96 -23.53
C GLU A 351 -3.29 -14.56 -24.81
N LEU A 352 -3.98 -14.07 -25.85
CA LEU A 352 -3.35 -13.62 -27.09
C LEU A 352 -2.45 -12.41 -26.85
N PHE A 353 -2.87 -11.46 -26.02
CA PHE A 353 -2.08 -10.27 -25.70
C PHE A 353 -0.74 -10.62 -25.04
N ILE A 354 -0.75 -11.55 -24.08
CA ILE A 354 0.47 -12.03 -23.42
C ILE A 354 1.33 -12.86 -24.41
N ALA A 355 0.70 -13.70 -25.24
CA ALA A 355 1.40 -14.56 -26.19
C ALA A 355 2.12 -13.80 -27.33
N HIS A 356 1.64 -12.60 -27.68
CA HIS A 356 2.31 -11.74 -28.69
C HIS A 356 3.67 -11.18 -28.24
N GLY A 357 4.03 -11.38 -26.96
CA GLY A 357 5.35 -11.01 -26.45
C GLY A 357 5.50 -9.51 -26.14
N ASP A 358 4.39 -8.79 -25.97
CA ASP A 358 4.39 -7.37 -25.60
C ASP A 358 4.42 -7.16 -24.09
N VAL A 359 4.53 -8.24 -23.31
CA VAL A 359 4.57 -8.24 -21.84
C VAL A 359 5.74 -9.09 -21.36
N ASP A 360 6.55 -8.53 -20.47
CA ASP A 360 7.71 -9.21 -19.89
C ASP A 360 7.38 -9.80 -18.51
N THR A 361 6.44 -9.18 -17.76
CA THR A 361 6.00 -9.66 -16.45
C THR A 361 4.51 -9.40 -16.23
N VAL A 362 3.83 -10.35 -15.58
CA VAL A 362 2.40 -10.31 -15.30
C VAL A 362 2.17 -10.36 -13.79
N GLY A 363 1.35 -9.44 -13.28
CA GLY A 363 0.89 -9.43 -11.90
C GLY A 363 -0.63 -9.32 -11.80
N ALA A 364 -1.22 -9.85 -10.73
CA ALA A 364 -2.66 -9.73 -10.50
C ALA A 364 -2.97 -9.18 -9.11
N MET A 365 -3.84 -8.16 -9.05
CA MET A 365 -4.29 -7.52 -7.82
C MET A 365 -5.72 -7.93 -7.49
N GLY A 366 -5.93 -8.26 -6.23
CA GLY A 366 -7.20 -8.75 -5.75
C GLY A 366 -7.47 -10.20 -6.15
N LYS A 367 -8.37 -10.85 -5.39
CA LYS A 367 -8.58 -12.28 -5.56
C LYS A 367 -9.31 -12.64 -6.83
N ARG A 368 -10.28 -11.82 -7.26
CA ARG A 368 -11.03 -12.04 -8.50
C ARG A 368 -10.09 -12.09 -9.70
N SER A 369 -9.15 -11.16 -9.79
CA SER A 369 -8.18 -11.10 -10.88
C SER A 369 -7.20 -12.28 -10.86
N LYS A 370 -6.77 -12.74 -9.67
CA LYS A 370 -5.95 -13.94 -9.51
C LYS A 370 -6.70 -15.21 -9.95
N LEU A 371 -7.99 -15.32 -9.61
CA LEU A 371 -8.84 -16.44 -10.05
C LEU A 371 -9.07 -16.44 -11.57
N ILE A 372 -9.18 -15.27 -12.18
CA ILE A 372 -9.28 -15.14 -13.63
C ILE A 372 -7.98 -15.60 -14.29
N ALA A 373 -6.83 -15.13 -13.79
CA ALA A 373 -5.53 -15.57 -14.29
C ALA A 373 -5.34 -17.10 -14.16
N GLU A 374 -5.74 -17.68 -13.02
CA GLU A 374 -5.69 -19.14 -12.81
C GLU A 374 -6.62 -19.89 -13.75
N ARG A 375 -7.86 -19.42 -13.95
CA ARG A 375 -8.84 -20.01 -14.86
C ARG A 375 -8.33 -20.02 -16.31
N ASP A 376 -7.70 -18.94 -16.73
CA ASP A 376 -7.20 -18.74 -18.10
C ASP A 376 -5.76 -19.25 -18.27
N ASN A 377 -5.24 -19.99 -17.27
CA ASN A 377 -3.89 -20.58 -17.26
C ASN A 377 -2.76 -19.54 -17.51
N ILE A 378 -2.94 -18.32 -17.00
CA ILE A 378 -1.96 -17.24 -17.10
C ILE A 378 -0.98 -17.37 -15.93
N HIS A 379 0.32 -17.45 -16.25
CA HIS A 379 1.36 -17.45 -15.24
C HIS A 379 1.51 -16.05 -14.62
N LEU A 380 1.51 -15.99 -13.28
CA LEU A 380 1.72 -14.75 -12.55
C LEU A 380 3.17 -14.70 -12.03
N ASP A 381 3.96 -13.77 -12.56
CA ASP A 381 5.33 -13.49 -12.10
C ASP A 381 5.31 -12.72 -10.78
N ILE A 382 4.29 -11.88 -10.58
CA ILE A 382 4.12 -11.03 -9.41
C ILE A 382 2.81 -11.39 -8.71
N THR A 383 2.92 -11.99 -7.52
CA THR A 383 1.77 -12.46 -6.73
C THR A 383 1.46 -11.55 -5.54
N SER A 384 2.38 -10.62 -5.19
CA SER A 384 2.25 -9.69 -4.05
C SER A 384 2.99 -8.39 -4.30
N GLY A 385 2.50 -7.27 -3.71
CA GLY A 385 3.10 -5.95 -3.91
C GLY A 385 3.14 -5.55 -5.39
N VAL A 386 2.08 -5.87 -6.12
CA VAL A 386 2.06 -5.86 -7.59
C VAL A 386 2.42 -4.48 -8.14
N ILE A 387 1.87 -3.41 -7.60
CA ILE A 387 2.14 -2.05 -8.09
C ILE A 387 3.62 -1.69 -7.94
N ASP A 388 4.17 -1.83 -6.73
CA ASP A 388 5.54 -1.44 -6.44
C ASP A 388 6.55 -2.27 -7.22
N ARG A 389 6.30 -3.58 -7.38
CA ARG A 389 7.15 -4.47 -8.18
C ARG A 389 7.05 -4.16 -9.67
N SER A 390 5.86 -3.84 -10.18
CA SER A 390 5.71 -3.42 -11.58
C SER A 390 6.43 -2.10 -11.85
N ILE A 391 6.40 -1.14 -10.91
CA ILE A 391 7.20 0.09 -11.00
C ILE A 391 8.70 -0.25 -11.07
N LEU A 392 9.21 -1.12 -10.18
CA LEU A 392 10.62 -1.53 -10.18
C LEU A 392 11.02 -2.23 -11.48
N ASN A 393 10.19 -3.13 -11.99
CA ASN A 393 10.43 -3.83 -13.24
C ASN A 393 10.41 -2.86 -14.44
N ALA A 394 9.48 -1.91 -14.45
CA ALA A 394 9.43 -0.87 -15.48
C ALA A 394 10.65 0.07 -15.43
N LEU A 395 11.18 0.37 -14.23
CA LEU A 395 12.44 1.10 -14.09
C LEU A 395 13.63 0.35 -14.67
N CYS A 396 13.56 -0.99 -14.71
CA CYS A 396 14.55 -1.87 -15.37
C CYS A 396 14.29 -2.07 -16.87
N GLY A 397 13.33 -1.34 -17.46
CA GLY A 397 13.00 -1.39 -18.88
C GLY A 397 12.00 -2.48 -19.27
N GLN A 398 11.40 -3.19 -18.32
CA GLN A 398 10.42 -4.25 -18.58
C GLN A 398 9.02 -3.68 -18.84
N ARG A 399 8.25 -4.40 -19.65
CA ARG A 399 6.83 -4.13 -19.90
C ARG A 399 5.99 -5.01 -18.98
N CYS A 400 5.27 -4.37 -18.07
CA CYS A 400 4.52 -5.03 -17.01
C CYS A 400 3.02 -5.00 -17.31
N LEU A 401 2.31 -6.09 -17.02
CA LEU A 401 0.86 -6.15 -17.07
C LEU A 401 0.31 -6.35 -15.66
N ILE A 402 -0.60 -5.47 -15.24
CA ILE A 402 -1.33 -5.57 -13.98
C ILE A 402 -2.77 -5.96 -14.28
N ILE A 403 -3.17 -7.16 -13.92
CA ILE A 403 -4.56 -7.63 -14.05
C ILE A 403 -5.31 -7.24 -12.77
N THR A 404 -6.36 -6.42 -12.89
CA THR A 404 -7.13 -5.96 -11.73
C THR A 404 -8.58 -5.63 -12.09
N HIS A 405 -9.39 -5.13 -11.15
CA HIS A 405 -10.82 -4.83 -11.35
C HIS A 405 -11.29 -3.67 -10.49
N GLY A 406 -12.39 -3.05 -10.90
CA GLY A 406 -13.10 -2.04 -10.13
C GLY A 406 -12.23 -0.88 -9.65
N GLY A 407 -12.39 -0.49 -8.40
CA GLY A 407 -11.64 0.62 -7.80
C GLY A 407 -10.13 0.41 -7.73
N MET A 408 -9.65 -0.84 -7.79
CA MET A 408 -8.21 -1.13 -7.77
C MET A 408 -7.48 -0.69 -9.04
N ILE A 409 -8.19 -0.52 -10.16
CA ILE A 409 -7.64 0.06 -11.39
C ILE A 409 -7.18 1.49 -11.13
N TYR A 410 -8.07 2.30 -10.53
CA TYR A 410 -7.77 3.69 -10.18
C TYR A 410 -6.66 3.78 -9.14
N HIS A 411 -6.70 2.92 -8.14
CA HIS A 411 -5.65 2.86 -7.12
C HIS A 411 -4.27 2.55 -7.72
N ALA A 412 -4.18 1.56 -8.63
CA ALA A 412 -2.93 1.25 -9.32
C ALA A 412 -2.47 2.42 -10.19
N PHE A 413 -3.37 3.01 -10.96
CA PHE A 413 -3.08 4.13 -11.84
C PHE A 413 -2.60 5.37 -11.05
N GLU A 414 -3.32 5.77 -10.00
CA GLU A 414 -2.94 6.90 -9.14
C GLU A 414 -1.57 6.69 -8.49
N ARG A 415 -1.31 5.51 -7.95
CA ARG A 415 -0.03 5.20 -7.30
C ARG A 415 1.15 5.27 -8.27
N ILE A 416 0.96 4.73 -9.50
CA ILE A 416 2.00 4.77 -10.54
C ILE A 416 2.19 6.21 -11.04
N THR A 417 1.12 6.95 -11.28
CA THR A 417 1.17 8.34 -11.74
C THR A 417 1.84 9.24 -10.69
N GLN A 418 1.49 9.07 -9.42
CA GLN A 418 2.15 9.76 -8.33
C GLN A 418 3.67 9.49 -8.33
N TYR A 419 4.08 8.23 -8.53
CA TYR A 419 5.49 7.88 -8.63
C TYR A 419 6.18 8.59 -9.81
N ILE A 420 5.53 8.62 -10.99
CA ILE A 420 6.05 9.31 -12.19
C ILE A 420 6.23 10.81 -11.91
N GLU A 421 5.22 11.47 -11.35
CA GLU A 421 5.26 12.90 -11.02
C GLU A 421 6.37 13.23 -10.02
N GLU A 422 6.47 12.43 -8.96
CA GLU A 422 7.47 12.63 -7.90
C GLU A 422 8.90 12.28 -8.35
N SER A 423 9.09 11.27 -9.21
CA SER A 423 10.40 10.80 -9.65
C SER A 423 10.94 11.59 -10.86
N GLY A 424 10.06 12.12 -11.68
CA GLY A 424 10.40 12.69 -12.99
C GLY A 424 10.82 11.62 -14.02
N ILE A 425 10.65 10.33 -13.72
CA ILE A 425 10.94 9.21 -14.64
C ILE A 425 9.66 8.90 -15.41
N ASN A 426 9.72 9.00 -16.73
CA ASN A 426 8.56 8.74 -17.59
C ASN A 426 8.39 7.23 -17.81
N ILE A 427 7.50 6.62 -17.04
CA ILE A 427 6.98 5.26 -17.28
C ILE A 427 5.68 5.42 -18.05
N HIS A 428 5.57 4.77 -19.21
CA HIS A 428 4.32 4.79 -19.97
C HIS A 428 3.27 3.91 -19.28
N VAL A 429 2.07 4.45 -19.03
CA VAL A 429 0.99 3.76 -18.32
C VAL A 429 -0.28 3.79 -19.14
N ASP A 430 -0.78 2.62 -19.49
CA ASP A 430 -2.02 2.44 -20.25
C ASP A 430 -3.03 1.61 -19.47
N ILE A 431 -4.32 1.94 -19.64
CA ILE A 431 -5.42 1.08 -19.19
C ILE A 431 -6.04 0.42 -20.42
N ILE A 432 -6.09 -0.90 -20.41
CA ILE A 432 -6.56 -1.71 -21.51
C ILE A 432 -7.92 -2.30 -21.15
N ASN A 433 -8.91 -2.09 -22.02
CA ASN A 433 -10.21 -2.74 -21.93
C ASN A 433 -10.28 -4.03 -22.77
N GLU A 434 -11.42 -4.72 -22.75
CA GLU A 434 -11.69 -5.97 -23.47
C GLU A 434 -11.48 -5.92 -25.00
N ASN A 435 -11.54 -4.72 -25.60
CA ASN A 435 -11.37 -4.52 -27.05
C ASN A 435 -9.93 -4.17 -27.44
N GLY A 436 -9.02 -4.12 -26.47
CA GLY A 436 -7.66 -3.64 -26.68
C GLY A 436 -7.57 -2.11 -26.88
N ASP A 437 -8.70 -1.41 -26.67
CA ASP A 437 -8.71 0.04 -26.73
C ASP A 437 -8.00 0.62 -25.49
N ILE A 438 -7.01 1.47 -25.73
CA ILE A 438 -6.29 2.20 -24.69
C ILE A 438 -7.19 3.34 -24.22
N SER A 439 -7.80 3.21 -23.05
CA SER A 439 -8.50 4.33 -22.43
C SER A 439 -7.47 5.19 -21.67
N THR A 440 -7.07 6.30 -22.26
CA THR A 440 -6.38 7.35 -21.53
C THR A 440 -7.35 7.97 -20.54
N LEU A 441 -7.22 7.66 -19.23
CA LEU A 441 -7.95 8.34 -18.15
C LEU A 441 -7.64 9.84 -18.04
N ALA A 442 -6.79 10.38 -18.91
CA ALA A 442 -6.49 11.80 -19.03
C ALA A 442 -7.72 12.69 -19.25
N THR A 443 -8.89 12.11 -19.59
CA THR A 443 -10.13 12.88 -19.83
C THR A 443 -11.09 12.92 -18.63
N ALA A 444 -10.90 12.13 -17.59
CA ALA A 444 -11.86 12.05 -16.47
C ALA A 444 -11.44 12.81 -15.20
N CYS A 445 -10.17 13.15 -15.03
CA CYS A 445 -9.64 13.80 -13.80
C CYS A 445 -8.97 15.16 -14.00
N THR A 446 -8.95 15.75 -15.20
CA THR A 446 -8.32 17.07 -15.42
C THR A 446 -9.32 18.15 -15.79
N GLY A 447 -9.83 18.82 -14.76
CA GLY A 447 -9.88 20.26 -14.87
C GLY A 447 -8.44 20.77 -14.71
N GLN A 448 -7.85 21.26 -15.82
CA GLN A 448 -6.58 21.94 -15.92
C GLN A 448 -5.27 21.12 -15.82
N VAL A 449 -4.81 20.53 -16.92
CA VAL A 449 -3.41 20.53 -17.34
C VAL A 449 -3.38 20.58 -18.86
N SER A 450 -2.69 21.57 -19.42
CA SER A 450 -2.54 21.80 -20.85
C SER A 450 -1.70 20.71 -21.51
N CYS A 451 -2.27 20.05 -22.52
CA CYS A 451 -1.57 19.17 -23.45
C CYS A 451 -0.49 19.95 -24.21
N VAL A 452 0.74 19.49 -24.14
CA VAL A 452 1.75 19.78 -25.16
C VAL A 452 1.51 18.81 -26.30
N GLN A 453 0.88 19.27 -27.38
CA GLN A 453 0.77 18.56 -28.64
C GLN A 453 2.14 18.43 -29.28
N SER A 454 2.63 17.21 -29.44
CA SER A 454 3.68 16.90 -30.41
C SER A 454 3.06 16.90 -31.81
N SER A 455 3.30 17.96 -32.57
CA SER A 455 3.00 18.01 -33.99
C SER A 455 4.00 17.14 -34.75
N GLU A 456 3.53 16.01 -35.25
CA GLU A 456 4.18 15.35 -36.39
C GLU A 456 3.84 16.14 -37.66
N GLU A 457 4.81 16.84 -38.22
CA GLU A 457 4.76 17.21 -39.62
C GLU A 457 5.53 16.19 -40.45
N HIS A 458 4.78 15.40 -41.17
CA HIS A 458 5.25 14.76 -42.41
C HIS A 458 5.26 15.78 -43.53
N SER A 459 6.38 15.97 -44.17
CA SER A 459 6.45 16.31 -45.63
C SER A 459 7.84 16.14 -46.21
N VAL A 460 7.86 15.31 -47.28
CA VAL A 460 8.77 15.15 -48.42
C VAL A 460 10.10 14.49 -48.16
#